data_b4e2033cb26fda4b14551deed29056a3
#
_entry.id   b4e2033cb26fda4b14551deed29056a3
#
_cell.length_a   1.000
_cell.length_b   1.000
_cell.length_c   1.000
_cell.angle_alpha   90.00
_cell.angle_beta   90.00
_cell.angle_gamma   90.00
#
_symmetry.space_group_name_H-M   'P 1'
#
loop_
_entity.id
_entity.type
_entity.pdbx_description
1 polymer ?
#
loop_
_entity_poly.entity_id
_entity_poly.type
_entity_poly.pdbx_seq_one_letter_code
_entity_poly.pdbx_strand_id
1 'polypeptide(L)'
;TLGIIGRLGGLGASPEVTGFVSDGDGALAALAAGLKLAEMHTNGDVLEGDVLIATHICPDAPTQEHFPVPFMGSPIDMQTNNEKEVLPEMDAIISIDTTKGNRVINVNGFAISPTIKEGYILEVSNDIMDVMTRVTGKNPAIFPVAQQDITPYGNDLHHLNSILQPATSTNAPVVGVAITTEQ
;
A
#
# COMPACT_ATOMS: atom_id res chain seq x y z
N THR A 1 0.80 -18.77 -1.69
CA THR A 1 1.76 -17.65 -1.83
C THR A 1 1.14 -16.34 -1.35
N LEU A 2 1.81 -15.64 -0.45
CA LEU A 2 1.40 -14.31 0.02
C LEU A 2 2.11 -13.23 -0.81
N GLY A 3 1.34 -12.31 -1.40
CA GLY A 3 1.87 -11.10 -2.01
C GLY A 3 2.00 -9.96 -0.99
N ILE A 4 3.12 -9.26 -0.98
CA ILE A 4 3.32 -8.00 -0.25
C ILE A 4 3.69 -6.93 -1.28
N ILE A 5 2.81 -5.95 -1.45
CA ILE A 5 3.00 -4.87 -2.41
C ILE A 5 3.23 -3.57 -1.64
N GLY A 6 4.39 -2.96 -1.83
CA GLY A 6 4.71 -1.66 -1.28
C GLY A 6 4.50 -0.55 -2.31
N ARG A 7 3.56 0.34 -2.05
CA ARG A 7 3.29 1.49 -2.93
C ARG A 7 4.34 2.57 -2.68
N LEU A 8 4.72 3.25 -3.74
CA LEU A 8 5.72 4.31 -3.72
C LEU A 8 5.22 5.50 -4.52
N GLY A 9 5.42 6.71 -4.00
CA GLY A 9 5.44 7.91 -4.82
C GLY A 9 6.69 7.94 -5.72
N GLY A 10 7.02 9.07 -6.29
CA GLY A 10 8.20 9.21 -7.14
C GLY A 10 9.47 9.60 -6.37
N LEU A 11 10.60 9.25 -6.91
CA LEU A 11 11.91 9.76 -6.49
C LEU A 11 12.38 10.83 -7.49
N GLY A 12 13.03 11.87 -7.01
CA GLY A 12 13.65 12.88 -7.87
C GLY A 12 12.67 13.65 -8.76
N ALA A 13 11.51 13.92 -8.26
CA ALA A 13 10.36 14.40 -9.01
C ALA A 13 10.48 15.80 -9.58
N SER A 14 11.44 16.53 -9.20
CA SER A 14 11.74 17.83 -9.82
C SER A 14 13.17 17.79 -10.32
N PRO A 15 13.48 18.29 -11.51
CA PRO A 15 14.86 18.39 -11.98
C PRO A 15 15.73 19.25 -11.06
N GLU A 16 15.11 20.05 -10.22
CA GLU A 16 15.78 21.00 -9.34
C GLU A 16 15.89 20.48 -7.89
N VAL A 17 15.08 19.48 -7.51
CA VAL A 17 15.05 18.95 -6.14
C VAL A 17 15.07 17.43 -6.19
N THR A 18 16.15 16.84 -5.74
CA THR A 18 16.25 15.38 -5.56
C THR A 18 15.54 14.99 -4.27
N GLY A 19 14.66 14.00 -4.32
CA GLY A 19 13.94 13.51 -3.15
C GLY A 19 12.65 12.79 -3.51
N PHE A 20 11.87 12.50 -2.49
CA PHE A 20 10.54 11.92 -2.69
C PHE A 20 9.54 12.97 -3.14
N VAL A 21 8.74 12.60 -4.14
CA VAL A 21 7.50 13.29 -4.48
C VAL A 21 6.36 12.45 -3.97
N SER A 22 5.68 12.84 -2.97
CA SER A 22 4.76 12.01 -2.23
C SER A 22 5.52 11.16 -1.18
N ASP A 23 5.16 9.93 -0.98
CA ASP A 23 5.71 9.09 0.11
C ASP A 23 6.49 7.88 -0.41
N GLY A 24 7.27 7.28 0.47
CA GLY A 24 8.04 6.07 0.19
C GLY A 24 7.84 4.98 1.25
N ASP A 25 6.96 5.23 2.20
CA ASP A 25 6.85 4.38 3.38
C ASP A 25 6.31 2.99 3.04
N GLY A 26 5.39 2.89 2.08
CA GLY A 26 4.87 1.59 1.60
C GLY A 26 5.96 0.72 1.01
N ALA A 27 6.79 1.28 0.11
CA ALA A 27 7.94 0.58 -0.47
C ALA A 27 8.97 0.20 0.60
N LEU A 28 9.29 1.13 1.50
CA LEU A 28 10.21 0.89 2.61
C LEU A 28 9.72 -0.25 3.51
N ALA A 29 8.44 -0.26 3.86
CA ALA A 29 7.84 -1.31 4.68
C ALA A 29 7.90 -2.69 3.98
N ALA A 30 7.61 -2.75 2.69
CA ALA A 30 7.71 -3.99 1.92
C ALA A 30 9.15 -4.52 1.87
N LEU A 31 10.13 -3.65 1.63
CA LEU A 31 11.55 -4.02 1.63
C LEU A 31 12.03 -4.45 3.02
N ALA A 32 11.59 -3.77 4.08
CA ALA A 32 11.90 -4.14 5.46
C ALA A 32 11.30 -5.51 5.83
N ALA A 33 10.08 -5.80 5.38
CA ALA A 33 9.48 -7.13 5.53
C ALA A 33 10.33 -8.20 4.83
N GLY A 34 10.77 -7.93 3.60
CA GLY A 34 11.65 -8.83 2.85
C GLY A 34 12.96 -9.11 3.56
N LEU A 35 13.62 -8.07 4.06
CA LEU A 35 14.85 -8.21 4.85
C LEU A 35 14.61 -9.06 6.10
N LYS A 36 13.50 -8.79 6.81
CA LYS A 36 13.17 -9.56 8.02
C LYS A 36 12.92 -11.03 7.72
N LEU A 37 12.20 -11.34 6.65
CA LEU A 37 11.97 -12.72 6.21
C LEU A 37 13.27 -13.43 5.82
N ALA A 38 14.19 -12.73 5.15
CA ALA A 38 15.51 -13.26 4.82
C ALA A 38 16.35 -13.54 6.07
N GLU A 39 16.32 -12.66 7.08
CA GLU A 39 16.97 -12.90 8.37
C GLU A 39 16.39 -14.11 9.10
N MET A 40 15.06 -14.24 9.13
CA MET A 40 14.38 -15.39 9.72
C MET A 40 14.81 -16.69 9.05
N HIS A 41 14.83 -16.72 7.71
CA HIS A 41 15.30 -17.88 6.95
C HIS A 41 16.75 -18.23 7.28
N THR A 42 17.63 -17.23 7.38
CA THR A 42 19.03 -17.43 7.76
C THR A 42 19.18 -18.04 9.16
N ASN A 43 18.25 -17.70 10.06
CA ASN A 43 18.19 -18.25 11.42
C ASN A 43 17.53 -19.64 11.51
N GLY A 44 17.09 -20.20 10.38
CA GLY A 44 16.49 -21.53 10.31
C GLY A 44 14.96 -21.56 10.38
N ASP A 45 14.31 -20.41 10.39
CA ASP A 45 12.86 -20.35 10.31
C ASP A 45 12.37 -20.75 8.90
N VAL A 46 11.33 -21.55 8.83
CA VAL A 46 10.72 -22.00 7.57
C VAL A 46 9.26 -21.59 7.56
N LEU A 47 8.86 -20.87 6.54
CA LEU A 47 7.46 -20.53 6.30
C LEU A 47 6.76 -21.69 5.58
N GLU A 48 5.48 -21.88 5.82
CA GLU A 48 4.67 -22.92 5.16
C GLU A 48 4.37 -22.63 3.68
N GLY A 49 4.65 -21.41 3.22
CA GLY A 49 4.41 -20.98 1.85
C GLY A 49 5.38 -19.90 1.39
N ASP A 50 5.28 -19.54 0.12
CA ASP A 50 6.11 -18.51 -0.48
C ASP A 50 5.57 -17.11 -0.17
N VAL A 51 6.49 -16.14 -0.10
CA VAL A 51 6.17 -14.72 -0.02
C VAL A 51 6.79 -14.00 -1.21
N LEU A 52 5.97 -13.33 -1.99
CA LEU A 52 6.39 -12.49 -3.11
C LEU A 52 6.28 -11.03 -2.69
N ILE A 53 7.36 -10.28 -2.86
CA ILE A 53 7.42 -8.86 -2.49
C ILE A 53 7.62 -8.05 -3.75
N ALA A 54 6.71 -7.11 -3.99
CA ALA A 54 6.76 -6.22 -5.12
C ALA A 54 6.73 -4.75 -4.67
N THR A 55 7.48 -3.94 -5.36
CA THR A 55 7.42 -2.48 -5.30
C THR A 55 7.91 -1.92 -6.62
N HIS A 56 7.66 -0.65 -6.86
CA HIS A 56 8.18 0.03 -8.04
C HIS A 56 9.13 1.16 -7.65
N ILE A 57 9.92 1.59 -8.60
CA ILE A 57 10.83 2.74 -8.48
C ILE A 57 10.55 3.67 -9.65
N CYS A 58 10.29 4.94 -9.36
CA CYS A 58 10.12 5.98 -10.35
C CYS A 58 11.17 7.08 -10.10
N PRO A 59 12.39 6.95 -10.62
CA PRO A 59 13.51 7.81 -10.26
C PRO A 59 13.37 9.24 -10.77
N ASP A 60 12.70 9.44 -11.89
CA ASP A 60 12.51 10.73 -12.56
C ASP A 60 11.03 11.07 -12.67
N ALA A 61 10.29 10.90 -11.58
CA ALA A 61 8.86 11.16 -11.56
C ALA A 61 8.56 12.62 -11.92
N PRO A 62 7.75 12.90 -12.94
CA PRO A 62 7.36 14.26 -13.28
C PRO A 62 6.47 14.83 -12.18
N THR A 63 6.63 16.13 -11.90
CA THR A 63 5.73 16.86 -11.01
C THR A 63 4.64 17.57 -11.81
N GLN A 64 3.46 17.61 -11.23
CA GLN A 64 2.32 18.39 -11.70
C GLN A 64 1.93 19.40 -10.64
N GLU A 65 1.54 20.60 -11.06
CA GLU A 65 1.02 21.60 -10.15
C GLU A 65 -0.25 21.06 -9.46
N HIS A 66 -0.25 21.11 -8.15
CA HIS A 66 -1.37 20.70 -7.31
C HIS A 66 -1.34 21.47 -6.00
N PHE A 67 -2.50 21.95 -5.54
CA PHE A 67 -2.63 22.60 -4.25
C PHE A 67 -2.95 21.54 -3.16
N PRO A 68 -2.33 21.58 -1.97
CA PRO A 68 -1.34 22.56 -1.47
C PRO A 68 0.11 22.25 -1.81
N VAL A 69 0.39 21.09 -2.39
CA VAL A 69 1.76 20.65 -2.76
C VAL A 69 1.75 20.03 -4.15
N PRO A 70 2.87 20.10 -4.87
CA PRO A 70 2.99 19.43 -6.16
C PRO A 70 2.67 17.94 -6.06
N PHE A 71 2.05 17.42 -7.10
CA PHE A 71 1.66 16.03 -7.21
C PHE A 71 2.57 15.29 -8.20
N MET A 72 2.75 13.99 -7.99
CA MET A 72 3.52 13.17 -8.91
C MET A 72 2.68 12.78 -10.13
N GLY A 73 3.19 13.04 -11.33
CA GLY A 73 2.74 12.39 -12.55
C GLY A 73 3.40 11.01 -12.68
N SER A 74 2.63 9.98 -12.95
CA SER A 74 3.20 8.67 -13.24
C SER A 74 3.50 8.53 -14.73
N PRO A 75 4.65 7.95 -15.12
CA PRO A 75 4.97 7.68 -16.53
C PRO A 75 4.12 6.55 -17.12
N ILE A 76 3.47 5.76 -16.29
CA ILE A 76 2.52 4.72 -16.68
C ILE A 76 1.20 4.92 -15.92
N ASP A 77 0.12 4.43 -16.49
CA ASP A 77 -1.16 4.44 -15.82
C ASP A 77 -1.22 3.43 -14.66
N MET A 78 -2.15 3.66 -13.74
CA MET A 78 -2.30 2.86 -12.53
C MET A 78 -2.64 1.39 -12.84
N GLN A 79 -3.42 1.13 -13.87
CA GLN A 79 -3.77 -0.22 -14.26
C GLN A 79 -2.53 -0.99 -14.70
N THR A 80 -1.72 -0.41 -15.58
CA THR A 80 -0.45 -1.00 -16.01
C THR A 80 0.48 -1.27 -14.84
N ASN A 81 0.56 -0.34 -13.88
CA ASN A 81 1.38 -0.53 -12.68
C ASN A 81 0.88 -1.73 -11.85
N ASN A 82 -0.42 -1.78 -11.58
CA ASN A 82 -1.01 -2.89 -10.82
C ASN A 82 -0.81 -4.25 -11.51
N GLU A 83 -0.95 -4.31 -12.84
CA GLU A 83 -0.72 -5.53 -13.62
C GLU A 83 0.73 -6.03 -13.57
N LYS A 84 1.69 -5.15 -13.28
CA LYS A 84 3.10 -5.51 -13.11
C LYS A 84 3.45 -5.92 -11.68
N GLU A 85 2.80 -5.34 -10.70
CA GLU A 85 3.04 -5.63 -9.29
C GLU A 85 2.28 -6.86 -8.78
N VAL A 86 1.10 -7.11 -9.33
CA VAL A 86 0.23 -8.24 -8.97
C VAL A 86 0.57 -9.44 -9.83
N LEU A 87 1.18 -10.44 -9.22
CA LEU A 87 1.55 -11.67 -9.91
C LEU A 87 0.46 -12.73 -9.77
N PRO A 88 0.23 -13.56 -10.80
CA PRO A 88 -0.81 -14.60 -10.78
C PRO A 88 -0.64 -15.64 -9.66
N GLU A 89 0.58 -15.80 -9.15
CA GLU A 89 0.93 -16.72 -8.07
C GLU A 89 0.52 -16.24 -6.69
N MET A 90 0.09 -14.98 -6.55
CA MET A 90 -0.34 -14.42 -5.28
C MET A 90 -1.76 -14.88 -4.92
N ASP A 91 -1.88 -15.77 -3.94
CA ASP A 91 -3.17 -16.27 -3.44
C ASP A 91 -3.88 -15.29 -2.50
N ALA A 92 -3.13 -14.39 -1.88
CA ALA A 92 -3.61 -13.29 -1.06
C ALA A 92 -2.61 -12.13 -1.10
N ILE A 93 -3.07 -10.91 -0.94
CA ILE A 93 -2.21 -9.72 -1.07
C ILE A 93 -2.38 -8.79 0.14
N ILE A 94 -1.25 -8.34 0.67
CA ILE A 94 -1.16 -7.18 1.57
C ILE A 94 -0.59 -6.02 0.76
N SER A 95 -1.37 -4.95 0.60
CA SER A 95 -0.95 -3.74 -0.09
C SER A 95 -0.66 -2.65 0.93
N ILE A 96 0.57 -2.14 0.95
CA ILE A 96 1.05 -1.17 1.93
C ILE A 96 1.25 0.17 1.26
N ASP A 97 0.66 1.21 1.82
CA ASP A 97 0.77 2.58 1.34
C ASP A 97 0.68 3.56 2.51
N THR A 98 0.76 4.84 2.23
CA THR A 98 0.69 5.90 3.23
C THR A 98 -0.62 6.67 3.07
N THR A 99 -1.21 7.07 4.17
CA THR A 99 -2.26 8.08 4.17
C THR A 99 -2.00 9.11 5.26
N LYS A 100 -2.24 10.38 4.98
CA LYS A 100 -2.20 11.42 6.01
C LYS A 100 -3.39 11.27 6.93
N GLY A 101 -3.17 11.53 8.21
CA GLY A 101 -4.25 11.65 9.17
C GLY A 101 -5.34 12.59 8.65
N ASN A 102 -6.58 12.21 8.82
CA ASN A 102 -7.75 12.96 8.34
C ASN A 102 -8.93 12.69 9.28
N ARG A 103 -10.13 13.21 8.93
CA ARG A 103 -11.32 13.02 9.76
C ARG A 103 -11.83 11.60 9.86
N VAL A 104 -11.40 10.71 8.97
CA VAL A 104 -11.84 9.31 8.92
C VAL A 104 -10.85 8.41 9.65
N ILE A 105 -9.55 8.63 9.45
CA ILE A 105 -8.47 7.92 10.13
C ILE A 105 -7.46 8.93 10.66
N ASN A 106 -7.25 8.94 11.95
CA ASN A 106 -6.34 9.87 12.63
C ASN A 106 -5.64 9.15 13.79
N VAL A 107 -4.69 8.32 13.44
CA VAL A 107 -3.89 7.53 14.38
C VAL A 107 -2.42 7.56 13.97
N ASN A 108 -1.54 7.51 14.95
CA ASN A 108 -0.11 7.43 14.71
C ASN A 108 0.32 5.96 14.67
N GLY A 109 0.76 5.49 13.51
CA GLY A 109 1.19 4.13 13.27
C GLY A 109 0.65 3.56 11.97
N PHE A 110 -0.18 2.54 12.04
CA PHE A 110 -0.80 1.94 10.86
C PHE A 110 -2.22 1.45 11.15
N ALA A 111 -3.00 1.39 10.09
CA ALA A 111 -4.38 0.88 10.10
C ALA A 111 -4.56 -0.15 8.99
N ILE A 112 -5.56 -1.03 9.12
CA ILE A 112 -5.90 -1.99 8.07
C ILE A 112 -7.27 -1.70 7.48
N SER A 113 -7.48 -2.13 6.25
CA SER A 113 -8.78 -2.08 5.59
C SER A 113 -9.61 -3.34 5.83
N PRO A 114 -10.92 -3.30 5.54
CA PRO A 114 -11.66 -4.49 5.17
C PRO A 114 -10.97 -5.23 4.02
N THR A 115 -11.25 -6.53 3.89
CA THR A 115 -10.73 -7.33 2.78
C THR A 115 -11.54 -7.04 1.51
N ILE A 116 -10.85 -6.78 0.39
CA ILE A 116 -11.46 -6.62 -0.92
C ILE A 116 -11.23 -7.89 -1.74
N LYS A 117 -12.28 -8.42 -2.33
CA LYS A 117 -12.21 -9.58 -3.22
C LYS A 117 -13.26 -9.49 -4.31
N GLU A 118 -12.85 -9.58 -5.56
CA GLU A 118 -13.76 -9.64 -6.73
C GLU A 118 -14.82 -8.52 -6.74
N GLY A 119 -14.44 -7.30 -6.28
CA GLY A 119 -15.34 -6.15 -6.18
C GLY A 119 -16.22 -6.15 -4.93
N TYR A 120 -16.13 -7.15 -4.05
CA TYR A 120 -16.83 -7.18 -2.77
C TYR A 120 -15.95 -6.63 -1.65
N ILE A 121 -16.59 -5.96 -0.70
CA ILE A 121 -16.00 -5.56 0.58
C ILE A 121 -16.42 -6.61 1.60
N LEU A 122 -15.47 -7.40 2.05
CA LEU A 122 -15.68 -8.41 3.10
C LEU A 122 -15.37 -7.80 4.46
N GLU A 123 -15.65 -8.54 5.52
CA GLU A 123 -15.30 -8.09 6.87
C GLU A 123 -13.78 -7.92 7.05
N VAL A 124 -13.40 -7.15 8.08
CA VAL A 124 -12.01 -7.05 8.51
C VAL A 124 -11.58 -8.37 9.13
N SER A 125 -10.43 -8.90 8.75
CA SER A 125 -9.91 -10.15 9.28
C SER A 125 -9.63 -10.08 10.79
N ASN A 126 -10.31 -10.89 11.56
CA ASN A 126 -10.07 -11.00 13.00
C ASN A 126 -8.64 -11.47 13.31
N ASP A 127 -8.10 -12.41 12.53
CA ASP A 127 -6.75 -12.92 12.72
C ASP A 127 -5.69 -11.82 12.52
N ILE A 128 -5.87 -10.95 11.50
CA ILE A 128 -4.97 -9.81 11.29
C ILE A 128 -5.11 -8.81 12.44
N MET A 129 -6.32 -8.54 12.92
CA MET A 129 -6.53 -7.66 14.07
C MET A 129 -5.85 -8.19 15.33
N ASP A 130 -5.91 -9.50 15.56
CA ASP A 130 -5.23 -10.16 16.69
C ASP A 130 -3.69 -10.04 16.56
N VAL A 131 -3.14 -10.23 15.35
CA VAL A 131 -1.72 -10.01 15.07
C VAL A 131 -1.34 -8.57 15.36
N MET A 132 -2.11 -7.59 14.89
CA MET A 132 -1.87 -6.17 15.16
C MET A 132 -1.85 -5.88 16.66
N THR A 133 -2.83 -6.41 17.40
CA THR A 133 -2.91 -6.24 18.85
C THR A 133 -1.68 -6.81 19.54
N ARG A 134 -1.24 -8.01 19.15
CA ARG A 134 -0.03 -8.64 19.73
C ARG A 134 1.24 -7.84 19.43
N VAL A 135 1.37 -7.33 18.22
CA VAL A 135 2.58 -6.59 17.79
C VAL A 135 2.64 -5.20 18.40
N THR A 136 1.51 -4.49 18.48
CA THR A 136 1.48 -3.09 18.89
C THR A 136 1.14 -2.89 20.37
N GLY A 137 0.51 -3.88 21.00
CA GLY A 137 -0.07 -3.75 22.35
C GLY A 137 -1.28 -2.82 22.41
N LYS A 138 -1.87 -2.45 21.27
CA LYS A 138 -3.00 -1.52 21.15
C LYS A 138 -4.14 -2.17 20.35
N ASN A 139 -5.34 -1.65 20.53
CA ASN A 139 -6.45 -2.03 19.66
C ASN A 139 -6.12 -1.65 18.19
N PRO A 140 -6.45 -2.52 17.22
CA PRO A 140 -6.18 -2.26 15.82
C PRO A 140 -6.99 -1.06 15.33
N ALA A 141 -6.37 -0.21 14.53
CA ALA A 141 -7.06 0.84 13.79
C ALA A 141 -7.53 0.28 12.44
N ILE A 142 -8.74 0.66 12.05
CA ILE A 142 -9.36 0.22 10.81
C ILE A 142 -9.71 1.46 10.00
N PHE A 143 -9.34 1.49 8.72
CA PHE A 143 -9.79 2.52 7.81
C PHE A 143 -10.83 1.97 6.83
N PRO A 144 -11.90 2.73 6.54
CA PRO A 144 -12.92 2.28 5.61
C PRO A 144 -12.45 2.34 4.16
N VAL A 145 -13.10 1.60 3.30
CA VAL A 145 -13.00 1.81 1.85
C VAL A 145 -13.78 3.06 1.52
N ALA A 146 -13.07 4.14 1.26
CA ALA A 146 -13.63 5.48 1.09
C ALA A 146 -12.80 6.31 0.12
N GLN A 147 -13.26 7.52 -0.18
CA GLN A 147 -12.62 8.41 -1.17
C GLN A 147 -11.54 9.33 -0.60
N GLN A 148 -11.28 9.32 0.71
CA GLN A 148 -10.43 10.31 1.38
C GLN A 148 -8.97 10.30 0.92
N ASP A 149 -8.48 9.17 0.43
CA ASP A 149 -7.13 9.01 -0.08
C ASP A 149 -7.10 8.66 -1.58
N ILE A 150 -8.21 8.88 -2.28
CA ILE A 150 -8.28 8.59 -3.71
C ILE A 150 -7.67 9.75 -4.50
N THR A 151 -6.71 9.40 -5.34
CA THR A 151 -6.18 10.30 -6.35
C THR A 151 -7.15 10.38 -7.53
N PRO A 152 -7.65 11.58 -7.89
CA PRO A 152 -8.46 11.74 -9.09
C PRO A 152 -7.61 11.49 -10.34
N TYR A 153 -8.04 10.59 -11.21
CA TYR A 153 -7.32 10.21 -12.43
C TYR A 153 -7.77 11.01 -13.67
N GLY A 154 -8.49 12.12 -13.46
CA GLY A 154 -8.89 13.02 -14.54
C GLY A 154 -10.04 12.54 -15.42
N ASN A 155 -10.70 11.46 -15.05
CA ASN A 155 -11.82 10.87 -15.78
C ASN A 155 -13.14 10.91 -15.01
N ASP A 156 -13.21 11.71 -13.95
CA ASP A 156 -14.35 11.85 -13.03
C ASP A 156 -14.78 10.55 -12.33
N LEU A 157 -13.98 9.50 -12.42
CA LEU A 157 -14.21 8.24 -11.71
C LEU A 157 -13.39 8.22 -10.41
N HIS A 158 -14.07 7.84 -9.34
CA HIS A 158 -13.45 7.56 -8.05
C HIS A 158 -13.33 6.04 -7.91
N HIS A 159 -12.10 5.56 -7.77
CA HIS A 159 -11.80 4.14 -7.58
C HIS A 159 -11.76 3.78 -6.09
N LEU A 160 -11.31 2.56 -5.80
CA LEU A 160 -10.89 2.14 -4.47
C LEU A 160 -9.76 3.07 -3.98
N ASN A 161 -9.59 3.17 -2.66
CA ASN A 161 -8.43 3.81 -2.05
C ASN A 161 -7.14 3.40 -2.79
N SER A 162 -6.19 4.32 -2.95
CA SER A 162 -4.93 4.04 -3.67
C SER A 162 -4.24 2.77 -3.14
N ILE A 163 -4.29 2.56 -1.82
CA ILE A 163 -3.79 1.37 -1.12
C ILE A 163 -4.41 0.08 -1.65
N LEU A 164 -5.69 0.11 -2.05
CA LEU A 164 -6.46 -1.07 -2.48
C LEU A 164 -6.53 -1.24 -4.00
N GLN A 165 -5.88 -0.38 -4.75
CA GLN A 165 -5.84 -0.46 -6.22
C GLN A 165 -5.35 -1.82 -6.77
N PRO A 166 -4.41 -2.53 -6.12
CA PRO A 166 -4.05 -3.88 -6.58
C PRO A 166 -5.23 -4.85 -6.70
N ALA A 167 -6.31 -4.64 -5.94
CA ALA A 167 -7.53 -5.46 -6.04
C ALA A 167 -8.26 -5.35 -7.39
N THR A 168 -7.91 -4.38 -8.22
CA THR A 168 -8.47 -4.25 -9.58
C THR A 168 -7.81 -5.19 -10.59
N SER A 169 -6.67 -5.79 -10.24
CA SER A 169 -5.86 -6.63 -11.13
C SER A 169 -5.78 -8.09 -10.67
N THR A 170 -6.61 -8.50 -9.71
CA THR A 170 -6.62 -9.88 -9.20
C THR A 170 -8.00 -10.26 -8.67
N ASN A 171 -8.25 -11.57 -8.64
CA ASN A 171 -9.37 -12.18 -7.91
C ASN A 171 -8.96 -12.65 -6.50
N ALA A 172 -7.69 -12.57 -6.14
CA ALA A 172 -7.22 -12.87 -4.80
C ALA A 172 -7.71 -11.83 -3.77
N PRO A 173 -7.90 -12.20 -2.51
CA PRO A 173 -8.23 -11.23 -1.47
C PRO A 173 -7.09 -10.24 -1.25
N VAL A 174 -7.43 -8.97 -1.13
CA VAL A 174 -6.50 -7.87 -0.87
C VAL A 174 -6.88 -7.15 0.41
N VAL A 175 -5.91 -6.99 1.30
CA VAL A 175 -6.00 -6.16 2.50
C VAL A 175 -5.05 -4.99 2.37
N GLY A 176 -5.55 -3.79 2.61
CA GLY A 176 -4.73 -2.58 2.65
C GLY A 176 -4.13 -2.36 4.04
N VAL A 177 -2.88 -1.95 4.08
CA VAL A 177 -2.20 -1.45 5.27
C VAL A 177 -1.82 0.00 5.03
N ALA A 178 -2.45 0.91 5.75
CA ALA A 178 -2.16 2.34 5.69
C ALA A 178 -1.18 2.72 6.78
N ILE A 179 -0.01 3.19 6.41
CA ILE A 179 0.89 3.89 7.33
C ILE A 179 0.34 5.30 7.50
N THR A 180 0.05 5.70 8.72
CA THR A 180 -0.70 6.93 8.99
C THR A 180 -0.14 7.72 10.16
N THR A 181 -0.46 9.01 10.19
CA THR A 181 -0.06 9.96 11.23
C THR A 181 -1.28 10.62 11.86
N GLU A 182 -1.10 11.21 13.01
CA GLU A 182 -2.07 12.17 13.58
C GLU A 182 -1.87 13.56 12.98
N GLN A 183 -2.97 14.32 12.83
CA GLN A 183 -2.98 15.73 12.49
C GLN A 183 -3.11 16.59 13.74
#